data_ae87a2801b3e548f08af4d2b1652da2c
#
_entry.id   ae87a2801b3e548f08af4d2b1652da2c
#
_cell.length_a   1.000
_cell.length_b   1.000
_cell.length_c   1.000
_cell.angle_alpha   90.00
_cell.angle_beta   90.00
_cell.angle_gamma   90.00
#
_symmetry.space_group_name_H-M   'P 1'
#
loop_
_entity.id
_entity.type
_entity.pdbx_description
1 polymer ?
#
loop_
_entity_poly.entity_id
_entity_poly.type
_entity_poly.pdbx_seq_one_letter_code
_entity_poly.pdbx_strand_id
1 'polypeptide(L)'
;MSSSDLLGLIAATLTTLSFVPQAIKSVRTRDLSGISLGMYSAFTMGIALWLVYGIMTEAMPVIVANAVTLPLCGLILVLKLKEGSQGAHTRTASAPDQNP
;
A
#
# COMPACT_ATOMS: atom_id res chain seq x y z
N MET A 1 -0.46 -29.09 6.63
CA MET A 1 -0.35 -27.73 7.16
C MET A 1 -0.31 -27.77 8.67
N SER A 2 0.65 -27.11 9.27
CA SER A 2 0.81 -27.12 10.73
C SER A 2 -0.20 -26.21 11.42
N SER A 3 -0.30 -26.36 12.75
CA SER A 3 -1.18 -25.48 13.55
C SER A 3 -0.74 -24.03 13.44
N SER A 4 0.56 -23.79 13.41
CA SER A 4 1.07 -22.43 13.28
C SER A 4 0.79 -21.86 11.89
N ASP A 5 0.84 -22.67 10.84
CA ASP A 5 0.44 -22.24 9.51
C ASP A 5 -1.03 -21.85 9.47
N LEU A 6 -1.87 -22.65 10.10
CA LEU A 6 -3.31 -22.39 10.16
C LEU A 6 -3.60 -21.08 10.90
N LEU A 7 -2.94 -20.88 12.03
CA LEU A 7 -3.07 -19.63 12.79
C LEU A 7 -2.61 -18.43 11.95
N GLY A 8 -1.50 -18.58 11.25
CA GLY A 8 -0.98 -17.53 10.37
C GLY A 8 -1.94 -17.21 9.24
N LEU A 9 -2.58 -18.22 8.64
CA LEU A 9 -3.56 -18.00 7.57
C LEU A 9 -4.79 -17.26 8.10
N ILE A 10 -5.27 -17.61 9.27
CA ILE A 10 -6.40 -16.92 9.88
C ILE A 10 -6.04 -15.45 10.14
N ALA A 11 -4.89 -15.21 10.75
CA ALA A 11 -4.42 -13.86 11.03
C ALA A 11 -4.23 -13.04 9.75
N ALA A 12 -3.59 -13.64 8.75
CA ALA A 12 -3.36 -12.98 7.47
C ALA A 12 -4.67 -12.63 6.76
N THR A 13 -5.65 -13.54 6.84
CA THR A 13 -6.97 -13.31 6.24
C THR A 13 -7.66 -12.13 6.91
N LEU A 14 -7.65 -12.10 8.23
CA LEU A 14 -8.30 -11.01 8.98
C LEU A 14 -7.66 -9.66 8.67
N THR A 15 -6.34 -9.59 8.69
CA THR A 15 -5.65 -8.33 8.43
C THR A 15 -5.82 -7.90 6.98
N THR A 16 -5.77 -8.83 6.04
CA THR A 16 -5.95 -8.52 4.62
C THR A 16 -7.36 -8.06 4.32
N LEU A 17 -8.37 -8.74 4.87
CA LEU A 17 -9.76 -8.34 4.69
C LEU A 17 -10.06 -6.99 5.32
N SER A 18 -9.33 -6.62 6.37
CA SER A 18 -9.47 -5.30 6.99
C SER A 18 -8.84 -4.20 6.13
N PHE A 19 -7.73 -4.52 5.47
CA PHE A 19 -6.97 -3.55 4.68
C PHE A 19 -7.50 -3.36 3.27
N VAL A 20 -7.83 -4.46 2.58
CA VAL A 20 -8.16 -4.44 1.14
C VAL A 20 -9.34 -3.52 0.81
N PRO A 21 -10.47 -3.55 1.55
CA PRO A 21 -11.57 -2.65 1.24
C PRO A 21 -11.20 -1.18 1.32
N GLN A 22 -10.40 -0.80 2.31
CA GLN A 22 -9.94 0.57 2.46
C GLN A 22 -9.00 0.98 1.33
N ALA A 23 -8.12 0.08 0.94
CA ALA A 23 -7.21 0.33 -0.17
C ALA A 23 -7.97 0.52 -1.48
N ILE A 24 -8.96 -0.33 -1.74
CA ILE A 24 -9.78 -0.23 -2.94
C ILE A 24 -10.56 1.08 -2.93
N LYS A 25 -11.13 1.46 -1.78
CA LYS A 25 -11.86 2.72 -1.65
C LYS A 25 -10.96 3.91 -1.97
N SER A 26 -9.75 3.93 -1.43
CA SER A 26 -8.80 5.01 -1.70
C SER A 26 -8.48 5.12 -3.19
N VAL A 27 -8.29 3.99 -3.86
CA VAL A 27 -8.02 3.97 -5.30
C VAL A 27 -9.22 4.47 -6.10
N ARG A 28 -10.41 4.02 -5.74
CA ARG A 28 -11.63 4.37 -6.49
C ARG A 28 -12.04 5.82 -6.32
N THR A 29 -11.90 6.34 -5.11
CA THR A 29 -12.29 7.73 -4.82
C THR A 29 -11.16 8.71 -5.09
N ARG A 30 -9.94 8.22 -5.30
CA ARG A 30 -8.74 9.05 -5.45
C ARG A 30 -8.49 9.94 -4.24
N ASP A 31 -9.01 9.55 -3.08
CA ASP A 31 -8.76 10.26 -1.84
C ASP A 31 -7.53 9.67 -1.15
N LEU A 32 -6.38 10.29 -1.42
CA LEU A 32 -5.09 9.85 -0.93
C LEU A 32 -4.52 10.84 0.11
N SER A 33 -5.36 11.72 0.62
CA SER A 33 -4.93 12.80 1.51
C SER A 33 -4.31 12.33 2.81
N GLY A 34 -4.74 11.16 3.31
CA GLY A 34 -4.21 10.60 4.55
C GLY A 34 -2.97 9.75 4.38
N ILE A 35 -2.42 9.67 3.17
CA ILE A 35 -1.31 8.78 2.87
C ILE A 35 0.00 9.57 2.84
N SER A 36 0.94 9.16 3.70
CA SER A 36 2.29 9.71 3.68
C SER A 36 3.13 8.96 2.66
N LEU A 37 3.72 9.70 1.72
CA LEU A 37 4.54 9.11 0.67
C LEU A 37 5.73 8.35 1.25
N GLY A 38 6.44 8.96 2.20
CA GLY A 38 7.60 8.32 2.81
C GLY A 38 7.24 7.03 3.55
N MET A 39 6.19 7.09 4.36
CA MET A 39 5.75 5.93 5.12
C MET A 39 5.27 4.81 4.19
N TYR A 40 4.49 5.17 3.17
CA TYR A 40 3.94 4.17 2.26
C TYR A 40 5.02 3.55 1.37
N SER A 41 6.05 4.31 1.01
CA SER A 41 7.21 3.77 0.28
C SER A 41 7.95 2.73 1.12
N ALA A 42 8.21 3.06 2.39
CA ALA A 42 8.87 2.12 3.30
C ALA A 42 8.01 0.88 3.53
N PHE A 43 6.70 1.08 3.69
CA PHE A 43 5.76 -0.01 3.90
C PHE A 43 5.72 -0.96 2.70
N THR A 44 5.64 -0.40 1.49
CA THR A 44 5.63 -1.19 0.25
C THR A 44 6.93 -1.98 0.09
N MET A 45 8.06 -1.36 0.38
CA MET A 45 9.34 -2.04 0.34
C MET A 45 9.38 -3.20 1.35
N GLY A 46 8.87 -2.95 2.55
CA GLY A 46 8.79 -3.99 3.59
C GLY A 46 7.95 -5.18 3.15
N ILE A 47 6.81 -4.90 2.52
CA ILE A 47 5.93 -5.96 1.99
C ILE A 47 6.67 -6.79 0.94
N ALA A 48 7.39 -6.13 0.04
CA ALA A 48 8.16 -6.83 -0.98
C ALA A 48 9.22 -7.74 -0.36
N LEU A 49 9.92 -7.24 0.65
CA LEU A 49 10.93 -8.04 1.36
C LEU A 49 10.31 -9.20 2.11
N TRP A 50 9.14 -8.99 2.73
CA TRP A 50 8.41 -10.06 3.42
C TRP A 50 7.96 -11.14 2.44
N LEU A 51 7.55 -10.74 1.23
CA LEU A 51 7.17 -11.71 0.19
C LEU A 51 8.36 -12.58 -0.20
N VAL A 52 9.52 -11.98 -0.40
CA VAL A 52 10.75 -12.73 -0.70
C VAL A 52 11.08 -13.70 0.44
N TYR A 53 11.03 -13.20 1.67
CA TYR A 53 11.28 -14.01 2.86
C TYR A 53 10.30 -15.19 2.93
N GLY A 54 9.02 -14.92 2.68
CA GLY A 54 8.01 -15.97 2.69
C GLY A 54 8.26 -17.05 1.66
N ILE A 55 8.68 -16.65 0.45
CA ILE A 55 8.99 -17.59 -0.61
C ILE A 55 10.21 -18.44 -0.22
N MET A 56 11.24 -17.80 0.31
CA MET A 56 12.47 -18.49 0.69
C MET A 56 12.25 -19.49 1.83
N THR A 57 11.34 -19.19 2.74
CA THR A 57 11.05 -20.05 3.90
C THR A 57 9.82 -20.91 3.69
N GLU A 58 9.21 -20.84 2.53
CA GLU A 58 7.99 -21.59 2.19
C GLU A 58 6.87 -21.35 3.20
N ALA A 59 6.76 -20.11 3.67
CA ALA A 59 5.75 -19.71 4.65
C ALA A 59 4.49 -19.25 3.91
N MET A 60 3.56 -20.16 3.65
CA MET A 60 2.38 -19.90 2.84
C MET A 60 1.55 -18.71 3.33
N PRO A 61 1.26 -18.54 4.64
CA PRO A 61 0.50 -17.38 5.08
C PRO A 61 1.17 -16.06 4.72
N VAL A 62 2.48 -15.98 4.84
CA VAL A 62 3.25 -14.78 4.51
C VAL A 62 3.20 -14.52 3.01
N ILE A 63 3.35 -15.56 2.20
CA ILE A 63 3.29 -15.44 0.74
C ILE A 63 1.94 -14.90 0.30
N VAL A 64 0.85 -15.51 0.77
CA VAL A 64 -0.50 -15.16 0.35
C VAL A 64 -0.82 -13.71 0.75
N ALA A 65 -0.58 -13.35 2.01
CA ALA A 65 -0.90 -12.02 2.52
C ALA A 65 -0.15 -10.93 1.74
N ASN A 66 1.14 -11.13 1.55
CA ASN A 66 1.96 -10.10 0.90
C ASN A 66 1.76 -10.06 -0.60
N ALA A 67 1.46 -11.20 -1.23
CA ALA A 67 1.16 -11.24 -2.66
C ALA A 67 -0.14 -10.50 -2.99
N VAL A 68 -1.12 -10.51 -2.09
CA VAL A 68 -2.36 -9.75 -2.26
C VAL A 68 -2.13 -8.27 -1.97
N THR A 69 -1.38 -7.96 -0.91
CA THR A 69 -1.21 -6.59 -0.44
C THR A 69 -0.26 -5.79 -1.32
N LEU A 70 0.78 -6.41 -1.86
CA LEU A 70 1.81 -5.70 -2.63
C LEU A 70 1.27 -4.95 -3.84
N PRO A 71 0.44 -5.56 -4.72
CA PRO A 71 -0.10 -4.81 -5.85
C PRO A 71 -0.94 -3.62 -5.44
N LEU A 72 -1.73 -3.76 -4.38
CA LEU A 72 -2.57 -2.67 -3.89
C LEU A 72 -1.73 -1.52 -3.34
N CYS A 73 -0.72 -1.84 -2.53
CA CYS A 73 0.18 -0.82 -2.00
C CYS A 73 0.98 -0.15 -3.10
N GLY A 74 1.44 -0.92 -4.07
CA GLY A 74 2.16 -0.37 -5.23
C GLY A 74 1.29 0.57 -6.04
N LEU A 75 0.04 0.20 -6.28
CA LEU A 75 -0.90 1.05 -7.01
C LEU A 75 -1.17 2.35 -6.24
N ILE A 76 -1.43 2.26 -4.94
CA ILE A 76 -1.65 3.44 -4.11
C ILE A 76 -0.43 4.35 -4.13
N LEU A 77 0.76 3.77 -4.04
CA LEU A 77 2.00 4.55 -4.06
C LEU A 77 2.17 5.28 -5.40
N VAL A 78 1.91 4.60 -6.52
CA VAL A 78 1.98 5.23 -7.84
C VAL A 78 0.97 6.37 -7.96
N LEU A 79 -0.26 6.16 -7.49
CA LEU A 79 -1.29 7.20 -7.53
C LEU A 79 -0.90 8.38 -6.65
N LYS A 80 -0.32 8.12 -5.48
CA LYS A 80 0.12 9.19 -4.58
C LYS A 80 1.27 9.99 -5.21
N LEU A 81 2.18 9.33 -5.89
CA LEU A 81 3.26 10.01 -6.61
C LEU A 81 2.71 10.91 -7.70
N LYS A 82 1.73 10.42 -8.47
CA LYS A 82 1.10 11.20 -9.53
C LYS A 82 0.35 12.40 -8.97
N GLU A 83 -0.38 12.19 -7.88
CA GLU A 83 -1.10 13.27 -7.21
C GLU A 83 -0.14 14.33 -6.71
N GLY A 84 0.96 13.92 -6.07
CA GLY A 84 1.97 14.84 -5.58
C GLY A 84 2.58 15.66 -6.70
N SER A 85 2.88 15.02 -7.83
CA SER A 85 3.44 15.70 -9.00
C SER A 85 2.45 16.71 -9.58
N GLN A 86 1.18 16.32 -9.73
CA GLN A 86 0.14 17.19 -10.24
C GLN A 86 -0.16 18.34 -9.28
N GLY A 87 -0.20 18.04 -7.98
CA GLY A 87 -0.42 19.04 -6.96
C GLY A 87 0.68 20.08 -6.91
N ALA A 88 1.93 19.65 -7.04
CA ALA A 88 3.07 20.55 -7.06
C ALA A 88 3.04 21.47 -8.30
N HIS A 89 2.68 20.89 -9.44
CA HIS A 89 2.58 21.65 -10.69
C HIS A 89 1.46 22.70 -10.59
N THR A 90 0.30 22.30 -10.10
CA THR A 90 -0.83 23.21 -9.92
C THR A 90 -0.49 24.31 -8.93
N ARG A 91 0.17 23.97 -7.83
CA ARG A 91 0.55 24.95 -6.82
C ARG A 91 1.52 25.99 -7.38
N THR A 92 2.48 25.54 -8.17
CA THR A 92 3.44 26.44 -8.80
C THR A 92 2.74 27.38 -9.77
N ALA A 93 1.78 26.87 -10.53
CA ALA A 93 1.05 27.70 -11.50
C ALA A 93 0.17 28.76 -10.84
N SER A 94 -0.39 28.45 -9.67
CA SER A 94 -1.30 29.36 -9.00
C SER A 94 -0.62 30.32 -8.01
N ALA A 95 0.61 30.04 -7.62
CA ALA A 95 1.31 30.85 -6.61
C ALA A 95 1.41 32.33 -6.95
N PRO A 96 1.71 32.73 -8.18
CA PRO A 96 1.78 34.16 -8.51
C PRO A 96 0.47 34.90 -8.35
N ASP A 97 -0.65 34.21 -8.54
CA ASP A 97 -1.96 34.83 -8.50
C ASP A 97 -2.42 35.16 -7.08
N GLN A 98 -1.74 34.63 -6.08
CA GLN A 98 -2.11 34.86 -4.68
C GLN A 98 -1.46 36.11 -4.11
N ASN A 99 -0.63 36.76 -4.85
CA ASN A 99 -0.02 38.00 -4.42
C ASN A 99 -1.00 39.15 -4.59
N PRO A 100 -1.31 39.87 -3.54
CA PRO A 100 -2.19 41.04 -3.64
C PRO A 100 -1.55 42.19 -4.41
#